data_24649bf58bf6fc81f7366f4e291c3bba
#
_entry.id   24649bf58bf6fc81f7366f4e291c3bba
#
_cell.length_a   1.000
_cell.length_b   1.000
_cell.length_c   1.000
_cell.angle_alpha   90.00
_cell.angle_beta   90.00
_cell.angle_gamma   90.00
#
_symmetry.space_group_name_H-M   'P 1'
#
loop_
_entity.id
_entity.type
_entity.pdbx_description
1 polymer ?
#
loop_
_entity_poly.entity_id
_entity_poly.type
_entity_poly.pdbx_seq_one_letter_code
_entity_poly.pdbx_strand_id
1 'polypeptide(L)'
;MAYTVAAVTPDTQKNQSHATTTPSVPCPGKDFPSFLEKFSNDVTIQRAFTTYPLIKHQYDITAQPEPKEFIQILQREQIEFPVMPLSQERSRIPLDIEVIKLTSNKAQVRVVKPDTDYQISYFFKKKGCWKLVEIDNHSF
;
A
#
# COMPACT_ATOMS: atom_id res chain seq x y z
N MET A 1 10.32 -40.87 -31.99
CA MET A 1 10.36 -40.17 -31.80
C MET A 1 10.16 -39.35 -31.31
N ALA A 2 10.16 -39.33 -31.14
CA ALA A 2 10.23 -38.38 -30.86
C ALA A 2 10.00 -37.48 -30.11
N TYR A 3 10.23 -37.54 -30.01
CA TYR A 3 10.26 -36.52 -29.50
C TYR A 3 10.18 -35.70 -28.88
N THR A 4 10.31 -35.88 -28.88
CA THR A 4 10.42 -34.95 -28.49
C THR A 4 10.20 -34.14 -27.71
N VAL A 5 10.46 -34.45 -27.77
CA VAL A 5 10.44 -33.49 -27.29
C VAL A 5 10.36 -32.65 -26.59
N ALA A 6 10.51 -32.95 -26.73
CA ALA A 6 10.65 -31.94 -26.35
C ALA A 6 10.44 -31.16 -25.67
N ALA A 7 10.55 -31.49 -25.74
CA ALA A 7 10.58 -30.52 -25.40
C ALA A 7 10.34 -29.72 -24.59
N VAL A 8 10.51 -30.10 -24.56
CA VAL A 8 10.55 -29.14 -24.15
C VAL A 8 10.38 -28.28 -23.47
N THR A 9 10.59 -28.65 -23.50
CA THR A 9 10.78 -27.65 -23.18
C THR A 9 10.53 -26.85 -22.67
N PRO A 10 10.73 -27.22 -22.75
CA PRO A 10 10.82 -26.18 -22.39
C PRO A 10 10.41 -25.42 -21.84
N ASP A 11 10.64 -25.56 -21.85
CA ASP A 11 10.54 -24.57 -21.61
C ASP A 11 10.07 -24.01 -20.89
N THR A 12 10.30 -24.63 -20.95
CA THR A 12 10.21 -23.90 -20.65
C THR A 12 9.98 -23.28 -19.83
N GLN A 13 10.27 -23.48 -19.77
CA GLN A 13 10.36 -22.68 -19.38
C GLN A 13 10.22 -21.94 -18.74
N LYS A 14 10.50 -22.22 -18.74
CA LYS A 14 10.71 -21.35 -18.38
C LYS A 14 10.53 -20.71 -17.59
N ASN A 15 10.87 -21.04 -17.58
CA ASN A 15 10.94 -20.17 -17.03
C ASN A 15 10.88 -19.60 -16.13
N GLN A 16 11.25 -19.77 -15.95
CA GLN A 16 11.38 -19.03 -15.42
C GLN A 16 11.51 -18.31 -14.69
N SER A 17 11.87 -18.39 -14.60
CA SER A 17 12.14 -17.53 -14.20
C SER A 17 12.23 -16.80 -13.48
N HIS A 18 12.58 -16.83 -13.53
CA HIS A 18 12.71 -15.95 -13.09
C HIS A 18 12.68 -15.40 -12.30
N ALA A 19 13.08 -15.93 -12.36
CA ALA A 19 13.14 -15.51 -11.78
C ALA A 19 13.20 -14.53 -11.14
N THR A 20 13.63 -14.15 -10.73
CA THR A 20 13.57 -13.10 -10.23
C THR A 20 12.72 -12.37 -10.41
N THR A 21 12.27 -12.63 -10.59
CA THR A 21 11.61 -11.83 -10.99
C THR A 21 10.73 -11.17 -10.33
N THR A 22 10.65 -10.16 -10.46
CA THR A 22 9.79 -9.32 -9.92
C THR A 22 8.44 -9.67 -10.20
N PRO A 23 7.58 -9.56 -9.29
CA PRO A 23 6.21 -9.80 -9.49
C PRO A 23 5.76 -8.94 -10.62
N SER A 24 5.04 -9.51 -11.44
CA SER A 24 4.62 -8.83 -12.60
C SER A 24 3.26 -8.22 -12.45
N VAL A 25 2.98 -7.61 -11.31
CA VAL A 25 1.74 -6.85 -11.15
C VAL A 25 1.95 -5.52 -11.85
N PRO A 26 1.17 -5.22 -12.91
CA PRO A 26 1.33 -3.95 -13.60
C PRO A 26 0.85 -2.80 -12.72
N CYS A 27 1.31 -1.58 -13.03
CA CYS A 27 0.84 -0.41 -12.30
C CYS A 27 -0.68 -0.34 -12.36
N PRO A 28 -1.36 -0.19 -11.21
CA PRO A 28 -2.82 -0.15 -11.18
C PRO A 28 -3.40 1.04 -11.94
N GLY A 29 -2.66 2.14 -12.03
CA GLY A 29 -3.08 3.30 -12.77
C GLY A 29 -1.89 4.17 -13.07
N LYS A 30 -1.94 4.93 -14.18
CA LYS A 30 -0.87 5.83 -14.55
C LYS A 30 -0.92 7.09 -13.72
N ASP A 31 -2.10 7.64 -13.53
CA ASP A 31 -2.26 8.82 -12.70
C ASP A 31 -2.64 8.40 -11.28
N PHE A 32 -2.48 9.31 -10.35
CA PHE A 32 -2.71 8.99 -8.95
C PHE A 32 -4.18 8.65 -8.65
N PRO A 33 -5.18 9.39 -9.17
CA PRO A 33 -6.57 9.03 -8.87
C PRO A 33 -6.92 7.60 -9.30
N SER A 34 -6.48 7.17 -10.48
CA SER A 34 -6.73 5.79 -10.93
C SER A 34 -6.02 4.78 -10.06
N PHE A 35 -4.78 5.07 -9.66
CA PHE A 35 -4.04 4.23 -8.74
C PHE A 35 -4.76 4.13 -7.39
N LEU A 36 -5.18 5.27 -6.85
CA LEU A 36 -5.79 5.31 -5.53
C LEU A 36 -7.10 4.53 -5.50
N GLU A 37 -7.88 4.60 -6.55
CA GLU A 37 -9.13 3.85 -6.62
C GLU A 37 -8.87 2.37 -6.46
N LYS A 38 -7.87 1.84 -7.14
CA LYS A 38 -7.57 0.42 -7.06
C LYS A 38 -6.89 0.05 -5.75
N PHE A 39 -5.96 0.88 -5.30
CA PHE A 39 -5.25 0.66 -4.04
C PHE A 39 -6.22 0.62 -2.87
N SER A 40 -7.19 1.53 -2.84
CA SER A 40 -8.10 1.63 -1.72
C SER A 40 -9.19 0.56 -1.71
N ASN A 41 -9.25 -0.29 -2.75
CA ASN A 41 -10.30 -1.28 -2.86
C ASN A 41 -9.82 -2.72 -3.04
N ASP A 42 -8.49 -2.93 -3.02
CA ASP A 42 -7.96 -4.27 -3.30
C ASP A 42 -6.73 -4.53 -2.44
N VAL A 43 -6.83 -5.51 -1.55
CA VAL A 43 -5.76 -5.82 -0.62
C VAL A 43 -4.52 -6.37 -1.35
N THR A 44 -4.70 -7.05 -2.46
CA THR A 44 -3.57 -7.55 -3.26
C THR A 44 -2.78 -6.39 -3.85
N ILE A 45 -3.48 -5.35 -4.32
CA ILE A 45 -2.85 -4.15 -4.82
C ILE A 45 -2.11 -3.44 -3.68
N GLN A 46 -2.72 -3.36 -2.50
CA GLN A 46 -2.05 -2.74 -1.35
C GLN A 46 -0.74 -3.45 -1.03
N ARG A 47 -0.73 -4.79 -1.02
CA ARG A 47 0.50 -5.54 -0.77
C ARG A 47 1.56 -5.30 -1.82
N ALA A 48 1.16 -5.30 -3.09
CA ALA A 48 2.10 -5.19 -4.19
C ALA A 48 2.69 -3.79 -4.31
N PHE A 49 1.97 -2.76 -3.89
CA PHE A 49 2.38 -1.37 -4.08
C PHE A 49 2.62 -0.63 -2.78
N THR A 50 3.04 -1.36 -1.75
CA THR A 50 3.60 -0.80 -0.53
C THR A 50 5.11 -1.00 -0.55
N THR A 51 5.85 0.04 -0.21
CA THR A 51 7.31 -0.04 -0.11
C THR A 51 7.70 -0.67 1.22
N TYR A 52 8.66 -1.57 1.20
CA TYR A 52 9.16 -2.22 2.42
C TYR A 52 10.62 -1.84 2.63
N PRO A 53 11.04 -1.48 3.83
CA PRO A 53 10.20 -1.35 5.02
C PRO A 53 9.23 -0.18 4.91
N LEU A 54 8.08 -0.32 5.54
CA LEU A 54 7.08 0.74 5.61
C LEU A 54 7.31 1.53 6.89
N ILE A 55 7.31 2.85 6.80
CA ILE A 55 7.48 3.70 7.96
C ILE A 55 6.11 4.10 8.48
N LYS A 56 5.88 3.89 9.78
CA LYS A 56 4.60 4.19 10.38
C LYS A 56 4.80 5.04 11.63
N HIS A 57 4.20 6.22 11.64
CA HIS A 57 4.19 7.10 12.79
C HIS A 57 2.96 6.81 13.63
N GLN A 58 3.16 6.60 14.93
CA GLN A 58 2.10 6.31 15.87
C GLN A 58 2.26 7.18 17.10
N TYR A 59 1.21 7.25 17.92
CA TYR A 59 1.23 8.04 19.12
C TYR A 59 0.87 7.18 20.33
N ASP A 60 1.70 7.25 21.37
CA ASP A 60 1.40 6.61 22.65
C ASP A 60 0.56 7.60 23.44
N ILE A 61 -0.74 7.36 23.46
CA ILE A 61 -1.69 8.26 24.13
C ILE A 61 -1.63 8.14 25.65
N THR A 62 -0.93 7.12 26.17
CA THR A 62 -0.77 6.96 27.62
C THR A 62 0.49 7.63 28.14
N ALA A 63 1.35 8.14 27.27
CA ALA A 63 2.57 8.81 27.69
C ALA A 63 2.25 10.09 28.48
N GLN A 64 3.11 10.38 29.46
CA GLN A 64 2.94 11.56 30.31
C GLN A 64 4.09 12.51 30.03
N PRO A 65 3.84 13.82 30.04
CA PRO A 65 2.57 14.52 30.37
C PRO A 65 1.62 14.62 29.17
N GLU A 66 2.04 14.21 27.99
CA GLU A 66 1.24 14.33 26.77
C GLU A 66 1.50 13.16 25.86
N PRO A 67 0.62 12.88 24.89
CA PRO A 67 0.87 11.82 23.92
C PRO A 67 2.21 12.00 23.23
N LYS A 68 2.92 10.90 23.00
CA LYS A 68 4.27 10.93 22.46
C LYS A 68 4.34 10.12 21.18
N GLU A 69 4.89 10.74 20.15
CA GLU A 69 5.08 10.10 18.88
C GLU A 69 6.19 9.05 18.96
N PHE A 70 6.00 7.94 18.27
CA PHE A 70 7.06 6.96 18.03
C PHE A 70 6.94 6.42 16.62
N ILE A 71 8.06 5.91 16.10
CA ILE A 71 8.16 5.47 14.72
C ILE A 71 8.38 3.97 14.70
N GLN A 72 7.60 3.28 13.86
CA GLN A 72 7.78 1.86 13.59
C GLN A 72 8.32 1.71 12.18
N ILE A 73 9.30 0.83 12.02
CA ILE A 73 9.84 0.46 10.71
C ILE A 73 9.43 -0.98 10.49
N LEU A 74 8.50 -1.19 9.56
CA LEU A 74 7.80 -2.45 9.42
C LEU A 74 8.25 -3.19 8.18
N GLN A 75 8.71 -4.42 8.36
CA GLN A 75 9.00 -5.30 7.24
C GLN A 75 7.69 -5.92 6.74
N ARG A 76 7.74 -6.54 5.57
CA ARG A 76 6.54 -7.10 4.95
C ARG A 76 5.74 -7.98 5.90
N GLU A 77 6.44 -8.84 6.65
CA GLU A 77 5.79 -9.81 7.53
C GLU A 77 5.13 -9.18 8.75
N GLN A 78 5.48 -7.94 9.04
CA GLN A 78 4.97 -7.24 10.22
C GLN A 78 3.76 -6.38 9.90
N ILE A 79 3.37 -6.30 8.63
CA ILE A 79 2.28 -5.42 8.20
C ILE A 79 1.01 -6.22 8.06
N GLU A 80 -0.06 -5.73 8.69
CA GLU A 80 -1.39 -6.30 8.53
C GLU A 80 -2.12 -5.56 7.42
N PHE A 81 -2.64 -6.31 6.46
CA PHE A 81 -3.41 -5.75 5.36
C PHE A 81 -4.89 -6.04 5.57
N PRO A 82 -5.77 -5.14 5.18
CA PRO A 82 -5.48 -3.91 4.44
C PRO A 82 -4.89 -2.83 5.34
N VAL A 83 -3.94 -2.07 4.79
CA VAL A 83 -3.39 -0.90 5.49
C VAL A 83 -4.32 0.29 5.37
N MET A 84 -5.10 0.36 4.30
CA MET A 84 -6.13 1.37 4.10
C MET A 84 -7.47 0.65 4.06
N PRO A 85 -8.47 1.09 4.85
CA PRO A 85 -9.76 0.41 4.87
C PRO A 85 -10.37 0.31 3.47
N LEU A 86 -10.86 -0.88 3.14
CA LEU A 86 -11.49 -1.13 1.85
C LEU A 86 -12.89 -0.50 1.80
N SER A 87 -13.48 -0.44 0.61
CA SER A 87 -14.74 0.28 0.43
C SER A 87 -15.87 -0.24 1.33
N GLN A 88 -15.91 -1.55 1.58
CA GLN A 88 -16.92 -2.11 2.47
C GLN A 88 -16.77 -1.59 3.89
N GLU A 89 -15.53 -1.53 4.36
CA GLU A 89 -15.26 -1.02 5.70
C GLU A 89 -15.56 0.48 5.77
N ARG A 90 -15.21 1.23 4.73
CA ARG A 90 -15.46 2.67 4.71
C ARG A 90 -16.95 2.98 4.68
N SER A 91 -17.79 2.08 4.14
CA SER A 91 -19.23 2.25 4.17
C SER A 91 -19.82 1.89 5.52
N ARG A 92 -19.29 0.83 6.14
CA ARG A 92 -19.77 0.35 7.43
C ARG A 92 -19.44 1.33 8.56
N ILE A 93 -18.21 1.85 8.53
CA ILE A 93 -17.77 2.92 9.40
C ILE A 93 -17.65 4.12 8.47
N PRO A 94 -18.50 5.15 8.59
CA PRO A 94 -18.49 6.21 7.57
C PRO A 94 -17.15 6.93 7.55
N LEU A 95 -16.25 6.44 6.70
CA LEU A 95 -14.90 6.99 6.51
C LEU A 95 -14.82 7.67 5.16
N ASP A 96 -14.21 8.85 5.14
CA ASP A 96 -13.97 9.60 3.91
C ASP A 96 -12.50 9.54 3.54
N ILE A 97 -12.23 9.49 2.24
CA ILE A 97 -10.87 9.59 1.70
C ILE A 97 -10.71 10.96 1.09
N GLU A 98 -9.65 11.67 1.50
CA GLU A 98 -9.36 13.01 1.00
C GLU A 98 -7.95 13.03 0.43
N VAL A 99 -7.79 13.58 -0.78
CA VAL A 99 -6.47 13.82 -1.34
C VAL A 99 -6.02 15.20 -0.86
N ILE A 100 -5.03 15.22 0.02
CA ILE A 100 -4.59 16.46 0.68
C ILE A 100 -3.56 17.19 -0.17
N LYS A 101 -2.67 16.42 -0.81
CA LYS A 101 -1.60 17.00 -1.63
C LYS A 101 -1.30 16.06 -2.77
N LEU A 102 -1.05 16.61 -3.94
CA LEU A 102 -0.70 15.83 -5.12
C LEU A 102 0.25 16.63 -5.98
N THR A 103 1.42 16.04 -6.23
CA THR A 103 2.39 16.58 -7.19
C THR A 103 2.68 15.50 -8.22
N SER A 104 3.60 15.75 -9.13
CA SER A 104 3.92 14.78 -10.18
C SER A 104 4.50 13.47 -9.63
N ASN A 105 5.09 13.50 -8.43
CA ASN A 105 5.76 12.32 -7.88
C ASN A 105 5.48 12.06 -6.40
N LYS A 106 4.60 12.82 -5.77
CA LYS A 106 4.24 12.64 -4.36
C LYS A 106 2.76 12.89 -4.16
N ALA A 107 2.17 12.15 -3.23
CA ALA A 107 0.78 12.34 -2.87
C ALA A 107 0.58 12.08 -1.39
N GLN A 108 -0.35 12.81 -0.79
CA GLN A 108 -0.79 12.58 0.56
C GLN A 108 -2.29 12.40 0.56
N VAL A 109 -2.74 11.32 1.16
CA VAL A 109 -4.15 10.97 1.28
C VAL A 109 -4.48 10.84 2.75
N ARG A 110 -5.65 11.33 3.15
CA ARG A 110 -6.10 11.24 4.53
C ARG A 110 -7.41 10.47 4.57
N VAL A 111 -7.50 9.52 5.49
CA VAL A 111 -8.76 8.82 5.77
C VAL A 111 -9.25 9.33 7.11
N VAL A 112 -10.47 9.83 7.15
CA VAL A 112 -11.04 10.43 8.35
C VAL A 112 -12.43 9.87 8.61
N LYS A 113 -12.81 9.86 9.90
CA LYS A 113 -14.20 9.67 10.30
C LYS A 113 -14.69 11.03 10.77
N PRO A 114 -15.61 11.66 10.03
CA PRO A 114 -16.03 13.03 10.35
C PRO A 114 -16.49 13.14 11.80
N ASP A 115 -16.18 14.27 12.43
CA ASP A 115 -16.58 14.60 13.80
C ASP A 115 -15.97 13.70 14.85
N THR A 116 -14.85 13.03 14.53
CA THR A 116 -14.12 12.20 15.49
C THR A 116 -12.63 12.47 15.35
N ASP A 117 -11.84 11.88 16.25
CA ASP A 117 -10.38 11.98 16.21
C ASP A 117 -9.75 10.99 15.24
N TYR A 118 -10.55 10.17 14.55
CA TYR A 118 -10.00 9.20 13.61
C TYR A 118 -9.40 9.93 12.41
N GLN A 119 -8.09 9.81 12.25
CA GLN A 119 -7.38 10.46 11.14
C GLN A 119 -6.10 9.71 10.87
N ILE A 120 -5.96 9.20 9.65
CA ILE A 120 -4.76 8.49 9.22
C ILE A 120 -4.34 9.07 7.89
N SER A 121 -3.07 9.49 7.80
CA SER A 121 -2.50 10.01 6.57
C SER A 121 -1.61 8.95 5.92
N TYR A 122 -1.70 8.86 4.60
CA TYR A 122 -0.95 7.92 3.79
C TYR A 122 -0.13 8.70 2.79
N PHE A 123 1.17 8.41 2.73
CA PHE A 123 2.08 9.13 1.85
C PHE A 123 2.58 8.20 0.76
N PHE A 124 2.44 8.66 -0.47
CA PHE A 124 2.80 7.89 -1.65
C PHE A 124 3.89 8.60 -2.44
N LYS A 125 4.72 7.81 -3.10
CA LYS A 125 5.72 8.32 -4.04
C LYS A 125 5.60 7.57 -5.35
N LYS A 126 5.88 8.27 -6.45
CA LYS A 126 5.91 7.65 -7.75
C LYS A 126 7.34 7.29 -8.10
N LYS A 127 7.59 5.99 -8.24
CA LYS A 127 8.87 5.45 -8.70
C LYS A 127 8.53 4.38 -9.71
N GLY A 128 8.37 4.79 -10.97
CA GLY A 128 7.74 3.93 -11.95
C GLY A 128 6.26 3.88 -11.68
N CYS A 129 5.84 3.04 -10.75
CA CYS A 129 4.46 3.04 -10.24
C CYS A 129 4.36 3.88 -8.98
N TRP A 130 3.15 4.29 -8.66
CA TRP A 130 2.86 4.87 -7.35
C TRP A 130 2.98 3.78 -6.28
N LYS A 131 3.54 4.12 -5.12
CA LYS A 131 3.69 3.19 -3.99
C LYS A 131 3.49 3.91 -2.68
N LEU A 132 2.89 3.21 -1.72
CA LEU A 132 2.78 3.69 -0.36
C LEU A 132 4.15 3.60 0.30
N VAL A 133 4.60 4.69 0.93
CA VAL A 133 5.92 4.71 1.59
C VAL A 133 5.84 4.99 3.08
N GLU A 134 4.75 5.60 3.55
CA GLU A 134 4.68 6.03 4.94
C GLU A 134 3.23 6.19 5.37
N ILE A 135 2.94 5.86 6.63
CA ILE A 135 1.63 6.06 7.25
C ILE A 135 1.83 6.88 8.51
N ASP A 136 0.94 7.83 8.74
CA ASP A 136 0.95 8.65 9.94
C ASP A 136 -0.43 8.55 10.59
N ASN A 137 -0.48 7.85 11.72
CA ASN A 137 -1.74 7.60 12.42
C ASN A 137 -1.92 8.62 13.54
N HIS A 138 -2.78 9.59 13.32
CA HIS A 138 -3.10 10.64 14.27
C HIS A 138 -4.41 10.37 15.03
N SER A 139 -4.89 9.13 14.99
CA SER A 139 -6.11 8.80 15.72
C SER A 139 -5.81 8.68 17.22
N PHE A 140 -6.58 9.37 18.05
CA PHE A 140 -6.43 9.36 19.50
C PHE A 140 -7.66 8.84 20.19
#